data_78efe0d53bcb25ac0181d7bdf72a1e2d
#
_entry.id   78efe0d53bcb25ac0181d7bdf72a1e2d
#
_cell.length_a   1.000
_cell.length_b   1.000
_cell.length_c   1.000
_cell.angle_alpha   90.00
_cell.angle_beta   90.00
_cell.angle_gamma   90.00
#
_symmetry.space_group_name_H-M   'P 1'
#
loop_
_entity.id
_entity.type
_entity.pdbx_description
1 polymer ?
#
loop_
_entity_poly.entity_id
_entity_poly.type
_entity_poly.pdbx_seq_one_letter_code
_entity_poly.pdbx_strand_id
1 'polypeptide(L)'
;MTREGTLRVGLIGTGYIGTVVGGQFHDHPKSTVTAIAEIDAERRETAADTFSVPDESLYDDYKAMLDGESLDAILVGTPHTLHYEQVISGLDHGLHVFCDKPLATDLDHAREITDRVEGSDQTLMVGYQRHLNPAFISARERFQDSKPRWITAEITQNWLSRFSDAWRTNPDLSGGGMLYDTGSHLLDALLWTSGLEPTAVSSRMTFADDDRRVDSEAVVLIEFENGATANVTVSGDLPCVREHIHLWDDDGAVSIDGRQWEPRMVTEIDSENTEHVPYVDHEEQVNKAEAFITAIENESKPPATARDALRVTAVTEAAYESARTGEWVDITLD
;
A
#
# COMPACT_ATOMS: atom_id res chain seq x y z
N MET A 1 -1.03 -6.20 -32.56
CA MET A 1 0.36 -6.64 -32.82
C MET A 1 1.20 -6.10 -31.65
N THR A 2 1.49 -6.95 -30.66
CA THR A 2 2.39 -6.61 -29.55
C THR A 2 3.78 -6.35 -30.11
N ARG A 3 4.41 -5.24 -29.73
CA ARG A 3 5.82 -4.97 -30.07
C ARG A 3 6.68 -5.99 -29.32
N GLU A 4 7.67 -6.61 -29.99
CA GLU A 4 8.67 -7.44 -29.32
C GLU A 4 9.27 -6.65 -28.14
N GLY A 5 9.18 -7.21 -26.93
CA GLY A 5 9.64 -6.59 -25.69
C GLY A 5 8.60 -5.76 -24.91
N THR A 6 7.31 -5.82 -25.25
CA THR A 6 6.23 -5.14 -24.49
C THR A 6 5.66 -6.09 -23.42
N LEU A 7 5.63 -5.66 -22.16
CA LEU A 7 5.10 -6.41 -21.01
C LEU A 7 3.57 -6.59 -21.18
N ARG A 8 3.10 -7.83 -21.23
CA ARG A 8 1.68 -8.18 -21.33
C ARG A 8 1.08 -8.27 -19.94
N VAL A 9 0.13 -7.40 -19.63
CA VAL A 9 -0.44 -7.24 -18.28
C VAL A 9 -1.89 -7.73 -18.28
N GLY A 10 -2.20 -8.67 -17.37
CA GLY A 10 -3.57 -9.06 -17.02
C GLY A 10 -4.09 -8.23 -15.85
N LEU A 11 -5.32 -7.72 -15.94
CA LEU A 11 -5.97 -7.01 -14.84
C LEU A 11 -6.89 -7.96 -14.07
N ILE A 12 -6.74 -8.04 -12.74
CA ILE A 12 -7.63 -8.75 -11.84
C ILE A 12 -8.36 -7.71 -10.98
N GLY A 13 -9.64 -7.49 -11.30
CA GLY A 13 -10.46 -6.42 -10.74
C GLY A 13 -10.28 -5.09 -11.46
N THR A 14 -11.39 -4.51 -11.92
CA THR A 14 -11.44 -3.23 -12.63
C THR A 14 -12.16 -2.14 -11.85
N GLY A 15 -12.04 -2.20 -10.51
CA GLY A 15 -12.43 -1.12 -9.62
C GLY A 15 -11.56 0.13 -9.81
N TYR A 16 -11.62 1.06 -8.85
CA TYR A 16 -10.87 2.34 -8.95
C TYR A 16 -9.37 2.13 -9.22
N ILE A 17 -8.71 1.26 -8.46
CA ILE A 17 -7.27 1.01 -8.65
C ILE A 17 -6.99 0.27 -9.95
N GLY A 18 -7.76 -0.78 -10.25
CA GLY A 18 -7.61 -1.52 -11.51
C GLY A 18 -7.73 -0.62 -12.74
N THR A 19 -8.64 0.36 -12.69
CA THR A 19 -8.80 1.33 -13.78
C THR A 19 -7.67 2.36 -13.80
N VAL A 20 -7.33 2.97 -12.67
CA VAL A 20 -6.32 4.04 -12.61
C VAL A 20 -4.91 3.51 -12.91
N VAL A 21 -4.50 2.42 -12.24
CA VAL A 21 -3.18 1.84 -12.47
C VAL A 21 -3.14 1.03 -13.76
N GLY A 22 -4.25 0.36 -14.13
CA GLY A 22 -4.39 -0.27 -15.46
C GLY A 22 -4.20 0.73 -16.59
N GLY A 23 -4.73 1.96 -16.46
CA GLY A 23 -4.49 3.07 -17.39
C GLY A 23 -3.01 3.45 -17.49
N GLN A 24 -2.30 3.49 -16.36
CA GLN A 24 -0.86 3.75 -16.36
C GLN A 24 -0.07 2.66 -17.12
N PHE A 25 -0.46 1.38 -16.99
CA PHE A 25 0.12 0.29 -17.78
C PHE A 25 -0.25 0.38 -19.25
N HIS A 26 -1.51 0.72 -19.57
CA HIS A 26 -2.00 0.84 -20.94
C HIS A 26 -1.29 1.96 -21.70
N ASP A 27 -1.08 3.11 -21.06
CA ASP A 27 -0.45 4.30 -21.64
C ASP A 27 1.09 4.19 -21.71
N HIS A 28 1.69 3.26 -20.98
CA HIS A 28 3.14 3.12 -20.94
C HIS A 28 3.68 2.43 -22.20
N PRO A 29 4.74 2.98 -22.86
CA PRO A 29 5.21 2.47 -24.15
C PRO A 29 5.78 1.04 -24.13
N LYS A 30 6.12 0.52 -22.93
CA LYS A 30 6.71 -0.81 -22.72
C LYS A 30 5.75 -1.82 -22.11
N SER A 31 4.47 -1.49 -21.95
CA SER A 31 3.45 -2.41 -21.47
C SER A 31 2.16 -2.30 -22.28
N THR A 32 1.32 -3.30 -22.16
CA THR A 32 -0.02 -3.32 -22.73
C THR A 32 -0.93 -4.18 -21.85
N VAL A 33 -2.16 -3.72 -21.62
CA VAL A 33 -3.20 -4.54 -21.01
C VAL A 33 -3.73 -5.48 -22.09
N THR A 34 -3.63 -6.80 -21.84
CA THR A 34 -3.99 -7.83 -22.84
C THR A 34 -5.16 -8.69 -22.40
N ALA A 35 -5.48 -8.76 -21.09
CA ALA A 35 -6.58 -9.55 -20.58
C ALA A 35 -7.19 -8.90 -19.31
N ILE A 36 -8.46 -9.17 -19.06
CA ILE A 36 -9.20 -8.63 -17.91
C ILE A 36 -10.00 -9.76 -17.26
N ALA A 37 -9.86 -9.87 -15.93
CA ALA A 37 -10.72 -10.66 -15.08
C ALA A 37 -11.51 -9.75 -14.11
N GLU A 38 -12.82 -9.69 -14.28
CA GLU A 38 -13.75 -8.89 -13.47
C GLU A 38 -15.09 -9.62 -13.37
N ILE A 39 -15.60 -9.78 -12.16
CA ILE A 39 -16.87 -10.50 -11.92
C ILE A 39 -18.10 -9.72 -12.38
N ASP A 40 -18.04 -8.40 -12.29
CA ASP A 40 -19.09 -7.50 -12.75
C ASP A 40 -19.02 -7.30 -14.27
N ALA A 41 -20.04 -7.77 -14.99
CA ALA A 41 -20.06 -7.75 -16.45
C ALA A 41 -20.00 -6.34 -17.04
N GLU A 42 -20.69 -5.36 -16.42
CA GLU A 42 -20.71 -3.97 -16.91
C GLU A 42 -19.34 -3.30 -16.74
N ARG A 43 -18.68 -3.54 -15.59
CA ARG A 43 -17.32 -3.05 -15.35
C ARG A 43 -16.32 -3.72 -16.29
N ARG A 44 -16.47 -5.03 -16.52
CA ARG A 44 -15.61 -5.78 -17.44
C ARG A 44 -15.67 -5.24 -18.87
N GLU A 45 -16.88 -5.00 -19.39
CA GLU A 45 -17.10 -4.40 -20.70
C GLU A 45 -16.55 -2.96 -20.77
N THR A 46 -16.82 -2.14 -19.76
CA THR A 46 -16.29 -0.77 -19.68
C THR A 46 -14.76 -0.74 -19.69
N ALA A 47 -14.12 -1.65 -18.97
CA ALA A 47 -12.67 -1.76 -18.94
C ALA A 47 -12.10 -2.28 -20.27
N ALA A 48 -12.79 -3.23 -20.92
CA ALA A 48 -12.43 -3.74 -22.24
C ALA A 48 -12.41 -2.61 -23.29
N ASP A 49 -13.44 -1.79 -23.31
CA ASP A 49 -13.53 -0.62 -24.19
C ASP A 49 -12.40 0.38 -23.88
N THR A 50 -12.14 0.63 -22.60
CA THR A 50 -11.12 1.60 -22.14
C THR A 50 -9.71 1.17 -22.55
N PHE A 51 -9.40 -0.11 -22.41
CA PHE A 51 -8.05 -0.66 -22.65
C PHE A 51 -7.93 -1.36 -24.02
N SER A 52 -8.99 -1.35 -24.83
CA SER A 52 -9.02 -2.01 -26.14
C SER A 52 -8.68 -3.51 -26.07
N VAL A 53 -9.17 -4.20 -25.02
CA VAL A 53 -9.02 -5.65 -24.84
C VAL A 53 -10.12 -6.38 -25.59
N PRO A 54 -9.81 -7.39 -26.42
CA PRO A 54 -10.80 -8.11 -27.21
C PRO A 54 -11.66 -9.04 -26.32
N ASP A 55 -12.89 -9.32 -26.78
CA ASP A 55 -13.89 -10.11 -26.03
C ASP A 55 -13.37 -11.50 -25.60
N GLU A 56 -12.55 -12.13 -26.44
CA GLU A 56 -11.96 -13.44 -26.16
C GLU A 56 -10.96 -13.45 -24.99
N SER A 57 -10.47 -12.27 -24.55
CA SER A 57 -9.57 -12.09 -23.41
C SER A 57 -10.26 -11.47 -22.18
N LEU A 58 -11.60 -11.56 -22.11
CA LEU A 58 -12.42 -11.13 -21.01
C LEU A 58 -12.90 -12.33 -20.18
N TYR A 59 -12.66 -12.28 -18.87
CA TYR A 59 -12.93 -13.38 -17.94
C TYR A 59 -13.76 -12.90 -16.74
N ASP A 60 -14.63 -13.75 -16.22
CA ASP A 60 -15.29 -13.57 -14.93
C ASP A 60 -14.56 -14.29 -13.79
N ASP A 61 -13.62 -15.19 -14.14
CA ASP A 61 -12.74 -15.89 -13.22
C ASP A 61 -11.26 -15.62 -13.58
N TYR A 62 -10.50 -15.07 -12.63
CA TYR A 62 -9.08 -14.78 -12.83
C TYR A 62 -8.23 -16.04 -13.05
N LYS A 63 -8.64 -17.20 -12.52
CA LYS A 63 -7.91 -18.47 -12.73
C LYS A 63 -8.01 -18.88 -14.19
N ALA A 64 -9.20 -18.76 -14.78
CA ALA A 64 -9.39 -19.03 -16.21
C ALA A 64 -8.55 -18.08 -17.09
N MET A 65 -8.41 -16.81 -16.68
CA MET A 65 -7.53 -15.86 -17.36
C MET A 65 -6.05 -16.29 -17.27
N LEU A 66 -5.59 -16.66 -16.06
CA LEU A 66 -4.20 -17.08 -15.86
C LEU A 66 -3.85 -18.36 -16.65
N ASP A 67 -4.78 -19.30 -16.74
CA ASP A 67 -4.60 -20.55 -17.49
C ASP A 67 -4.69 -20.35 -19.01
N GLY A 68 -5.48 -19.36 -19.47
CA GLY A 68 -5.81 -19.16 -20.89
C GLY A 68 -4.89 -18.18 -21.61
N GLU A 69 -4.27 -17.24 -20.90
CA GLU A 69 -3.54 -16.12 -21.49
C GLU A 69 -2.03 -16.24 -21.34
N SER A 70 -1.32 -15.72 -22.32
CA SER A 70 0.13 -15.58 -22.24
C SER A 70 0.48 -14.22 -21.65
N LEU A 71 0.59 -14.12 -20.33
CA LEU A 71 0.90 -12.91 -19.58
C LEU A 71 2.37 -12.87 -19.15
N ASP A 72 2.88 -11.68 -18.88
CA ASP A 72 4.19 -11.43 -18.29
C ASP A 72 4.02 -10.89 -16.84
N ALA A 73 2.90 -10.18 -16.59
CA ALA A 73 2.58 -9.62 -15.30
C ALA A 73 1.07 -9.55 -15.07
N ILE A 74 0.69 -9.42 -13.81
CA ILE A 74 -0.69 -9.09 -13.40
C ILE A 74 -0.75 -7.86 -12.50
N LEU A 75 -1.87 -7.15 -12.58
CA LEU A 75 -2.29 -6.15 -11.62
C LEU A 75 -3.45 -6.71 -10.80
N VAL A 76 -3.28 -6.78 -9.48
CA VAL A 76 -4.32 -7.17 -8.52
C VAL A 76 -4.92 -5.91 -7.90
N GLY A 77 -6.18 -5.61 -8.23
CA GLY A 77 -6.92 -4.41 -7.79
C GLY A 77 -8.31 -4.74 -7.23
N THR A 78 -8.45 -5.88 -6.58
CA THR A 78 -9.69 -6.41 -5.97
C THR A 78 -9.88 -5.95 -4.50
N PRO A 79 -10.92 -6.37 -3.79
CA PRO A 79 -11.01 -6.22 -2.35
C PRO A 79 -9.87 -6.95 -1.60
N HIS A 80 -9.46 -6.37 -0.46
CA HIS A 80 -8.24 -6.72 0.27
C HIS A 80 -8.08 -8.21 0.61
N THR A 81 -9.16 -8.87 1.06
CA THR A 81 -9.12 -10.28 1.48
C THR A 81 -8.87 -11.26 0.32
N LEU A 82 -9.02 -10.79 -0.92
CA LEU A 82 -8.80 -11.59 -2.12
C LEU A 82 -7.36 -11.52 -2.64
N HIS A 83 -6.56 -10.57 -2.16
CA HIS A 83 -5.21 -10.31 -2.67
C HIS A 83 -4.30 -11.53 -2.54
N TYR A 84 -4.30 -12.18 -1.37
CA TYR A 84 -3.42 -13.32 -1.10
C TYR A 84 -3.53 -14.41 -2.17
N GLU A 85 -4.74 -14.94 -2.39
CA GLU A 85 -4.94 -16.04 -3.35
C GLU A 85 -4.55 -15.61 -4.78
N GLN A 86 -4.85 -14.37 -5.16
CA GLN A 86 -4.59 -13.86 -6.50
C GLN A 86 -3.08 -13.61 -6.72
N VAL A 87 -2.38 -13.08 -5.70
CA VAL A 87 -0.93 -12.89 -5.73
C VAL A 87 -0.21 -14.23 -5.83
N ILE A 88 -0.56 -15.19 -4.96
CA ILE A 88 0.04 -16.53 -4.99
C ILE A 88 -0.21 -17.21 -6.34
N SER A 89 -1.45 -17.13 -6.86
CA SER A 89 -1.75 -17.69 -8.19
C SER A 89 -0.91 -17.06 -9.30
N GLY A 90 -0.70 -15.74 -9.26
CA GLY A 90 0.18 -15.06 -10.22
C GLY A 90 1.63 -15.53 -10.14
N LEU A 91 2.17 -15.62 -8.91
CA LEU A 91 3.53 -16.12 -8.67
C LEU A 91 3.71 -17.59 -9.11
N ASP A 92 2.69 -18.45 -8.89
CA ASP A 92 2.68 -19.84 -9.34
C ASP A 92 2.73 -19.99 -10.86
N HIS A 93 2.17 -19.01 -11.59
CA HIS A 93 2.26 -18.93 -13.05
C HIS A 93 3.56 -18.26 -13.54
N GLY A 94 4.48 -17.91 -12.63
CA GLY A 94 5.75 -17.27 -12.97
C GLY A 94 5.63 -15.82 -13.39
N LEU A 95 4.53 -15.14 -13.03
CA LEU A 95 4.25 -13.76 -13.42
C LEU A 95 4.84 -12.75 -12.43
N HIS A 96 5.26 -11.59 -12.92
CA HIS A 96 5.46 -10.42 -12.07
C HIS A 96 4.11 -9.91 -11.56
N VAL A 97 4.06 -9.39 -10.33
CA VAL A 97 2.81 -9.01 -9.68
C VAL A 97 2.87 -7.56 -9.18
N PHE A 98 1.93 -6.73 -9.65
CA PHE A 98 1.59 -5.49 -8.98
C PHE A 98 0.32 -5.72 -8.16
N CYS A 99 0.38 -5.55 -6.83
CA CYS A 99 -0.76 -5.70 -5.94
C CYS A 99 -1.11 -4.38 -5.28
N ASP A 100 -2.40 -3.98 -5.28
CA ASP A 100 -2.80 -2.84 -4.45
C ASP A 100 -2.58 -3.14 -2.96
N LYS A 101 -2.55 -2.10 -2.15
CA LYS A 101 -2.42 -2.21 -0.69
C LYS A 101 -3.79 -2.52 -0.03
N PRO A 102 -3.81 -3.15 1.15
CA PRO A 102 -2.71 -3.89 1.76
C PRO A 102 -2.39 -5.17 0.98
N LEU A 103 -1.17 -5.67 1.08
CA LEU A 103 -0.76 -6.90 0.39
C LEU A 103 -1.60 -8.11 0.81
N ALA A 104 -1.87 -8.20 2.11
CA ALA A 104 -2.75 -9.19 2.72
C ALA A 104 -3.40 -8.61 3.97
N THR A 105 -4.48 -9.22 4.42
CA THR A 105 -5.20 -8.87 5.66
C THR A 105 -4.88 -9.81 6.82
N ASP A 106 -3.92 -10.71 6.62
CA ASP A 106 -3.49 -11.75 7.55
C ASP A 106 -1.97 -11.84 7.52
N LEU A 107 -1.33 -11.93 8.70
CA LEU A 107 0.12 -11.90 8.84
C LEU A 107 0.79 -13.14 8.25
N ASP A 108 0.18 -14.32 8.41
CA ASP A 108 0.76 -15.56 7.87
C ASP A 108 0.71 -15.54 6.34
N HIS A 109 -0.37 -15.01 5.75
CA HIS A 109 -0.46 -14.78 4.32
C HIS A 109 0.58 -13.76 3.82
N ALA A 110 0.79 -12.66 4.55
CA ALA A 110 1.82 -11.68 4.19
C ALA A 110 3.23 -12.27 4.25
N ARG A 111 3.52 -13.13 5.24
CA ARG A 111 4.79 -13.88 5.33
C ARG A 111 4.97 -14.81 4.14
N GLU A 112 3.97 -15.65 3.85
CA GLU A 112 4.06 -16.61 2.75
C GLU A 112 4.32 -15.91 1.42
N ILE A 113 3.64 -14.80 1.12
CA ILE A 113 3.92 -14.00 -0.08
C ILE A 113 5.35 -13.47 -0.07
N THR A 114 5.81 -12.95 1.08
CA THR A 114 7.15 -12.37 1.21
C THR A 114 8.22 -13.44 0.98
N ASP A 115 8.13 -14.58 1.65
CA ASP A 115 9.07 -15.70 1.49
C ASP A 115 9.08 -16.22 0.05
N ARG A 116 7.91 -16.30 -0.57
CA ARG A 116 7.75 -16.78 -1.94
C ARG A 116 8.44 -15.87 -2.94
N VAL A 117 8.24 -14.55 -2.83
CA VAL A 117 8.83 -13.59 -3.77
C VAL A 117 10.32 -13.40 -3.53
N GLU A 118 10.80 -13.42 -2.27
CA GLU A 118 12.23 -13.34 -1.96
C GLU A 118 13.00 -14.55 -2.45
N GLY A 119 12.36 -15.70 -2.63
CA GLY A 119 12.91 -16.92 -3.19
C GLY A 119 12.75 -17.10 -4.70
N SER A 120 12.30 -16.05 -5.42
CA SER A 120 11.97 -16.12 -6.84
C SER A 120 12.61 -15.01 -7.67
N ASP A 121 12.55 -15.17 -9.01
CA ASP A 121 12.98 -14.14 -9.97
C ASP A 121 11.83 -13.15 -10.31
N GLN A 122 10.64 -13.34 -9.74
CA GLN A 122 9.49 -12.47 -9.98
C GLN A 122 9.61 -11.17 -9.18
N THR A 123 9.21 -10.08 -9.80
CA THR A 123 9.05 -8.79 -9.13
C THR A 123 7.63 -8.72 -8.54
N LEU A 124 7.51 -8.46 -7.24
CA LEU A 124 6.26 -8.08 -6.61
C LEU A 124 6.38 -6.65 -6.06
N MET A 125 5.52 -5.75 -6.52
CA MET A 125 5.41 -4.38 -6.02
C MET A 125 4.05 -4.14 -5.39
N VAL A 126 4.04 -3.54 -4.20
CA VAL A 126 2.81 -3.18 -3.49
C VAL A 126 2.43 -1.72 -3.77
N GLY A 127 1.14 -1.42 -3.83
CA GLY A 127 0.60 -0.12 -4.23
C GLY A 127 0.84 1.06 -3.29
N TYR A 128 1.85 1.03 -2.43
CA TYR A 128 2.20 2.11 -1.50
C TYR A 128 2.87 3.29 -2.23
N GLN A 129 2.06 4.27 -2.61
CA GLN A 129 2.50 5.39 -3.45
C GLN A 129 3.45 6.39 -2.77
N ARG A 130 3.59 6.36 -1.44
CA ARG A 130 4.48 7.27 -0.72
C ARG A 130 5.95 6.98 -0.99
N HIS A 131 6.30 5.74 -1.32
CA HIS A 131 7.64 5.35 -1.77
C HIS A 131 8.05 6.01 -3.11
N LEU A 132 7.07 6.54 -3.87
CA LEU A 132 7.28 7.25 -5.13
C LEU A 132 7.15 8.77 -4.97
N ASN A 133 6.84 9.24 -3.77
CA ASN A 133 6.61 10.66 -3.52
C ASN A 133 7.91 11.34 -3.08
N PRO A 134 8.37 12.37 -3.81
CA PRO A 134 9.66 13.02 -3.54
C PRO A 134 9.80 13.59 -2.11
N ALA A 135 8.70 14.04 -1.48
CA ALA A 135 8.75 14.52 -0.10
C ALA A 135 9.10 13.41 0.91
N PHE A 136 8.54 12.20 0.72
CA PHE A 136 8.87 11.05 1.57
C PHE A 136 10.25 10.48 1.27
N ILE A 137 10.69 10.52 0.00
CA ILE A 137 12.05 10.13 -0.40
C ILE A 137 13.07 11.06 0.28
N SER A 138 12.88 12.38 0.21
CA SER A 138 13.74 13.37 0.89
C SER A 138 13.80 13.12 2.40
N ALA A 139 12.65 12.92 3.06
CA ALA A 139 12.60 12.63 4.48
C ALA A 139 13.31 11.30 4.84
N ARG A 140 13.18 10.27 4.01
CA ARG A 140 13.89 9.00 4.20
C ARG A 140 15.40 9.16 4.08
N GLU A 141 15.86 9.92 3.11
CA GLU A 141 17.28 10.22 2.92
C GLU A 141 17.87 10.91 4.16
N ARG A 142 17.14 11.86 4.77
CA ARG A 142 17.54 12.53 6.01
C ARG A 142 17.79 11.54 7.17
N PHE A 143 17.06 10.42 7.21
CA PHE A 143 17.17 9.40 8.28
C PHE A 143 18.00 8.17 7.89
N GLN A 144 18.79 8.21 6.82
CA GLN A 144 19.70 7.10 6.47
C GLN A 144 20.80 6.90 7.53
N ASP A 145 21.44 7.99 7.95
CA ASP A 145 22.57 7.99 8.88
C ASP A 145 22.16 8.25 10.34
N SER A 146 21.00 8.84 10.56
CA SER A 146 20.43 9.13 11.87
C SER A 146 19.04 8.52 11.97
N LYS A 147 18.69 7.92 13.10
CA LYS A 147 17.39 7.26 13.27
C LYS A 147 16.49 8.08 14.19
N PRO A 148 15.19 8.22 13.83
CA PRO A 148 14.24 8.85 14.72
C PRO A 148 14.15 8.12 16.06
N ARG A 149 13.87 8.88 17.12
CA ARG A 149 13.62 8.36 18.47
C ARG A 149 12.21 8.67 18.98
N TRP A 150 11.53 9.61 18.34
CA TRP A 150 10.17 10.00 18.66
C TRP A 150 9.41 10.32 17.37
N ILE A 151 8.23 9.73 17.19
CA ILE A 151 7.43 9.91 15.98
C ILE A 151 5.98 10.18 16.37
N THR A 152 5.35 11.14 15.69
CA THR A 152 3.90 11.33 15.72
C THR A 152 3.37 11.32 14.30
N ALA A 153 2.27 10.60 14.07
CA ALA A 153 1.64 10.50 12.77
C ALA A 153 0.11 10.53 12.90
N GLU A 154 -0.53 11.24 11.99
CA GLU A 154 -2.00 11.35 11.97
C GLU A 154 -2.50 11.32 10.53
N ILE A 155 -3.61 10.63 10.30
CA ILE A 155 -4.41 10.76 9.08
C ILE A 155 -5.90 10.81 9.41
N THR A 156 -6.60 11.78 8.81
CA THR A 156 -8.04 11.97 8.95
C THR A 156 -8.74 11.91 7.61
N GLN A 157 -9.98 11.46 7.59
CA GLN A 157 -10.81 11.39 6.38
C GLN A 157 -12.29 11.22 6.74
N ASN A 158 -13.20 11.64 5.88
CA ASN A 158 -14.61 11.26 5.96
C ASN A 158 -14.84 9.89 5.30
N TRP A 159 -14.25 8.85 5.90
CA TRP A 159 -14.21 7.49 5.34
C TRP A 159 -15.53 6.74 5.55
N LEU A 160 -16.07 6.75 6.78
CA LEU A 160 -17.33 6.05 7.11
C LEU A 160 -18.48 6.51 6.22
N SER A 161 -18.69 7.80 6.12
CA SER A 161 -19.78 8.35 5.30
C SER A 161 -19.58 8.08 3.80
N ARG A 162 -18.32 8.11 3.34
CA ARG A 162 -18.00 7.89 1.92
C ARG A 162 -18.17 6.44 1.48
N PHE A 163 -17.95 5.49 2.38
CA PHE A 163 -17.91 4.06 2.06
C PHE A 163 -18.95 3.22 2.81
N SER A 164 -20.02 3.84 3.36
CA SER A 164 -21.04 3.18 4.18
C SER A 164 -21.67 1.94 3.53
N ASP A 165 -21.81 1.94 2.20
CA ASP A 165 -22.41 0.85 1.44
C ASP A 165 -21.40 0.16 0.50
N ALA A 166 -20.10 0.37 0.73
CA ALA A 166 -19.05 -0.20 -0.09
C ALA A 166 -18.43 -1.45 0.56
N TRP A 167 -17.72 -2.25 -0.23
CA TRP A 167 -16.99 -3.41 0.26
C TRP A 167 -15.98 -3.07 1.37
N ARG A 168 -15.53 -1.80 1.45
CA ARG A 168 -14.58 -1.32 2.47
C ARG A 168 -15.12 -1.38 3.89
N THR A 169 -16.42 -1.30 4.08
CA THR A 169 -17.09 -1.47 5.37
C THR A 169 -17.63 -2.88 5.60
N ASN A 170 -17.41 -3.79 4.65
CA ASN A 170 -17.67 -5.21 4.82
C ASN A 170 -16.38 -5.93 5.24
N PRO A 171 -16.22 -6.35 6.51
CA PRO A 171 -14.96 -6.93 7.00
C PRO A 171 -14.58 -8.25 6.34
N ASP A 172 -15.53 -8.98 5.73
CA ASP A 172 -15.23 -10.20 4.98
C ASP A 172 -14.53 -9.92 3.65
N LEU A 173 -14.57 -8.68 3.17
CA LEU A 173 -13.90 -8.22 1.96
C LEU A 173 -12.73 -7.26 2.25
N SER A 174 -12.87 -6.43 3.28
CA SER A 174 -11.85 -5.43 3.63
C SER A 174 -10.79 -5.92 4.61
N GLY A 175 -11.09 -6.94 5.42
CA GLY A 175 -10.26 -7.40 6.53
C GLY A 175 -10.37 -6.53 7.78
N GLY A 176 -10.81 -5.28 7.65
CA GLY A 176 -10.93 -4.33 8.74
C GLY A 176 -11.54 -3.00 8.29
N GLY A 177 -11.26 -1.92 9.02
CA GLY A 177 -11.81 -0.60 8.77
C GLY A 177 -10.79 0.42 8.26
N MET A 178 -10.83 1.61 8.86
CA MET A 178 -10.01 2.77 8.48
C MET A 178 -8.51 2.49 8.58
N LEU A 179 -8.07 1.74 9.60
CA LEU A 179 -6.65 1.43 9.80
C LEU A 179 -6.11 0.54 8.68
N TYR A 180 -6.86 -0.51 8.25
CA TYR A 180 -6.49 -1.35 7.11
C TYR A 180 -6.50 -0.59 5.79
N ASP A 181 -7.52 0.25 5.55
CA ASP A 181 -7.65 0.94 4.26
C ASP A 181 -6.72 2.15 4.16
N THR A 182 -7.07 3.26 4.81
CA THR A 182 -6.28 4.51 4.70
C THR A 182 -5.11 4.55 5.69
N GLY A 183 -5.29 3.99 6.88
CA GLY A 183 -4.26 3.93 7.91
C GLY A 183 -3.03 3.12 7.48
N SER A 184 -3.20 2.08 6.65
CA SER A 184 -2.07 1.32 6.11
C SER A 184 -1.09 2.19 5.31
N HIS A 185 -1.56 3.21 4.63
CA HIS A 185 -0.70 4.17 3.96
C HIS A 185 0.13 5.01 4.93
N LEU A 186 -0.44 5.39 6.08
CA LEU A 186 0.26 6.17 7.11
C LEU A 186 1.30 5.30 7.82
N LEU A 187 0.93 4.07 8.18
CA LEU A 187 1.85 3.09 8.79
C LEU A 187 3.03 2.79 7.85
N ASP A 188 2.75 2.51 6.58
CA ASP A 188 3.77 2.30 5.57
C ASP A 188 4.71 3.51 5.45
N ALA A 189 4.16 4.71 5.30
CA ALA A 189 4.94 5.94 5.17
C ALA A 189 5.86 6.15 6.38
N LEU A 190 5.36 5.93 7.60
CA LEU A 190 6.12 6.06 8.83
C LEU A 190 7.25 5.02 8.91
N LEU A 191 6.92 3.74 8.71
CA LEU A 191 7.88 2.63 8.81
C LEU A 191 8.97 2.75 7.74
N TRP A 192 8.56 3.06 6.51
CA TRP A 192 9.50 3.21 5.40
C TRP A 192 10.42 4.42 5.55
N THR A 193 9.86 5.60 5.92
CA THR A 193 10.64 6.85 6.08
C THR A 193 11.61 6.74 7.24
N SER A 194 11.19 6.20 8.39
CA SER A 194 12.04 6.04 9.56
C SER A 194 13.09 4.93 9.40
N GLY A 195 12.75 3.89 8.62
CA GLY A 195 13.55 2.67 8.50
C GLY A 195 13.74 1.95 9.84
N LEU A 196 12.75 2.06 10.73
CA LEU A 196 12.72 1.39 12.04
C LEU A 196 11.93 0.09 11.97
N GLU A 197 12.37 -0.90 12.75
CA GLU A 197 11.67 -2.19 12.90
C GLU A 197 10.76 -2.15 14.14
N PRO A 198 9.43 -2.37 13.99
CA PRO A 198 8.50 -2.40 15.09
C PRO A 198 8.66 -3.68 15.92
N THR A 199 8.54 -3.56 17.26
CA THR A 199 8.70 -4.69 18.19
C THR A 199 7.46 -4.96 19.05
N ALA A 200 6.67 -3.93 19.34
CA ALA A 200 5.44 -4.10 20.12
C ALA A 200 4.43 -2.98 19.80
N VAL A 201 3.15 -3.29 19.99
CA VAL A 201 2.04 -2.37 19.75
C VAL A 201 1.08 -2.37 20.92
N SER A 202 0.58 -1.17 21.28
CA SER A 202 -0.60 -0.99 22.10
C SER A 202 -1.60 -0.08 21.39
N SER A 203 -2.89 -0.42 21.41
CA SER A 203 -3.87 0.38 20.68
C SER A 203 -5.21 0.51 21.40
N ARG A 204 -5.94 1.54 20.99
CA ARG A 204 -7.36 1.73 21.29
C ARG A 204 -8.11 2.11 20.03
N MET A 205 -9.24 1.44 19.79
CA MET A 205 -10.05 1.65 18.59
C MET A 205 -11.51 1.93 18.94
N THR A 206 -12.15 2.75 18.11
CA THR A 206 -13.58 2.88 18.00
C THR A 206 -14.04 2.04 16.82
N PHE A 207 -15.00 1.15 17.02
CA PHE A 207 -15.51 0.26 15.98
C PHE A 207 -16.88 0.73 15.52
N ALA A 208 -17.13 0.62 14.21
CA ALA A 208 -18.39 0.95 13.57
C ALA A 208 -19.40 -0.21 13.61
N ASP A 209 -18.92 -1.44 13.92
CA ASP A 209 -19.71 -2.66 14.01
C ASP A 209 -19.64 -3.30 15.40
N ASP A 210 -20.67 -4.07 15.75
CA ASP A 210 -20.79 -4.75 17.05
C ASP A 210 -19.75 -5.86 17.22
N ASP A 211 -19.33 -6.49 16.12
CA ASP A 211 -18.33 -7.58 16.11
C ASP A 211 -16.88 -7.07 16.26
N ARG A 212 -16.69 -5.74 16.31
CA ARG A 212 -15.39 -5.08 16.46
C ARG A 212 -14.39 -5.50 15.39
N ARG A 213 -14.84 -5.52 14.14
CA ARG A 213 -14.05 -5.89 12.97
C ARG A 213 -13.74 -4.70 12.06
N VAL A 214 -14.58 -3.63 12.09
CA VAL A 214 -14.43 -2.43 11.27
C VAL A 214 -14.16 -1.24 12.18
N ASP A 215 -12.90 -0.83 12.30
CA ASP A 215 -12.54 0.37 13.03
C ASP A 215 -12.90 1.64 12.23
N SER A 216 -13.41 2.64 12.93
CA SER A 216 -13.58 4.00 12.40
C SER A 216 -12.47 4.94 12.85
N GLU A 217 -11.88 4.66 14.02
CA GLU A 217 -10.79 5.43 14.61
C GLU A 217 -9.84 4.50 15.35
N ALA A 218 -8.55 4.79 15.28
CA ALA A 218 -7.52 4.09 16.04
C ALA A 218 -6.47 5.06 16.59
N VAL A 219 -6.04 4.79 17.81
CA VAL A 219 -4.82 5.35 18.42
C VAL A 219 -3.88 4.17 18.65
N VAL A 220 -2.71 4.21 18.05
CA VAL A 220 -1.74 3.12 18.06
C VAL A 220 -0.41 3.64 18.58
N LEU A 221 0.11 3.01 19.63
CA LEU A 221 1.47 3.21 20.14
C LEU A 221 2.34 2.07 19.61
N ILE A 222 3.49 2.43 19.05
CA ILE A 222 4.44 1.45 18.48
C ILE A 222 5.78 1.63 19.19
N GLU A 223 6.36 0.55 19.66
CA GLU A 223 7.76 0.47 20.11
C GLU A 223 8.64 -0.13 19.03
N PHE A 224 9.90 0.34 18.95
CA PHE A 224 10.87 -0.08 17.94
C PHE A 224 12.14 -0.65 18.59
N GLU A 225 12.89 -1.47 17.84
CA GLU A 225 14.13 -2.12 18.30
C GLU A 225 15.18 -1.15 18.87
N ASN A 226 15.27 0.06 18.33
CA ASN A 226 16.19 1.10 18.82
C ASN A 226 15.72 1.85 20.07
N GLY A 227 14.56 1.47 20.64
CA GLY A 227 13.93 2.14 21.78
C GLY A 227 13.13 3.39 21.40
N ALA A 228 12.99 3.70 20.12
CA ALA A 228 12.09 4.75 19.64
C ALA A 228 10.63 4.39 19.89
N THR A 229 9.77 5.41 19.91
CA THR A 229 8.32 5.23 20.00
C THR A 229 7.58 6.06 18.97
N ALA A 230 6.48 5.52 18.46
CA ALA A 230 5.54 6.26 17.62
C ALA A 230 4.15 6.32 18.22
N ASN A 231 3.49 7.47 18.08
CA ASN A 231 2.07 7.65 18.30
C ASN A 231 1.40 7.87 16.95
N VAL A 232 0.52 6.95 16.56
CA VAL A 232 -0.20 6.97 15.29
C VAL A 232 -1.68 7.12 15.56
N THR A 233 -2.32 8.09 14.93
CA THR A 233 -3.77 8.30 15.02
C THR A 233 -4.40 8.27 13.64
N VAL A 234 -5.51 7.54 13.52
CA VAL A 234 -6.32 7.53 12.32
C VAL A 234 -7.77 7.81 12.69
N SER A 235 -8.45 8.65 11.91
CA SER A 235 -9.89 8.87 12.06
C SER A 235 -10.59 8.87 10.71
N GLY A 236 -11.57 8.00 10.56
CA GLY A 236 -12.43 7.85 9.39
C GLY A 236 -13.75 8.62 9.49
N ASP A 237 -13.97 9.38 10.56
CA ASP A 237 -15.21 10.13 10.83
C ASP A 237 -14.98 11.64 10.96
N LEU A 238 -13.94 12.16 10.31
CA LEU A 238 -13.65 13.60 10.28
C LEU A 238 -13.84 14.18 8.88
N PRO A 239 -14.25 15.46 8.77
CA PRO A 239 -14.75 16.02 7.49
C PRO A 239 -13.66 16.27 6.44
N CYS A 240 -12.38 16.25 6.82
CA CYS A 240 -11.28 16.63 5.94
C CYS A 240 -10.21 15.55 5.88
N VAL A 241 -9.56 15.44 4.72
CA VAL A 241 -8.33 14.64 4.59
C VAL A 241 -7.14 15.50 5.02
N ARG A 242 -6.48 15.07 6.07
CA ARG A 242 -5.22 15.62 6.56
C ARG A 242 -4.25 14.48 6.86
N GLU A 243 -2.98 14.69 6.58
CA GLU A 243 -1.91 13.76 6.90
C GLU A 243 -0.73 14.55 7.47
N HIS A 244 -0.26 14.12 8.64
CA HIS A 244 0.87 14.72 9.33
C HIS A 244 1.78 13.62 9.83
N ILE A 245 3.10 13.74 9.58
CA ILE A 245 4.11 12.86 10.15
C ILE A 245 5.26 13.73 10.63
N HIS A 246 5.58 13.64 11.92
CA HIS A 246 6.74 14.29 12.52
C HIS A 246 7.69 13.24 13.06
N LEU A 247 8.94 13.30 12.62
CA LEU A 247 10.00 12.38 13.04
C LEU A 247 11.12 13.20 13.70
N TRP A 248 11.45 12.88 14.93
CA TRP A 248 12.47 13.56 15.74
C TRP A 248 13.67 12.67 16.00
N ASP A 249 14.88 13.19 15.78
CA ASP A 249 16.14 12.59 16.24
C ASP A 249 16.90 13.52 17.21
N ASP A 250 18.17 13.28 17.46
CA ASP A 250 18.98 14.13 18.36
C ASP A 250 19.42 15.44 17.71
N ASP A 251 19.36 15.57 16.40
CA ASP A 251 19.82 16.72 15.62
C ASP A 251 18.67 17.64 15.16
N GLY A 252 17.41 17.22 15.37
CA GLY A 252 16.24 18.00 14.98
C GLY A 252 15.04 17.16 14.60
N ALA A 253 14.31 17.59 13.56
CA ALA A 253 13.11 16.90 13.11
C ALA A 253 12.85 17.03 11.61
N VAL A 254 12.01 16.14 11.11
CA VAL A 254 11.35 16.31 9.82
C VAL A 254 9.84 16.29 10.02
N SER A 255 9.14 17.26 9.44
CA SER A 255 7.69 17.33 9.35
C SER A 255 7.25 17.10 7.90
N ILE A 256 6.28 16.20 7.70
CA ILE A 256 5.62 15.96 6.41
C ILE A 256 4.14 16.29 6.59
N ASP A 257 3.64 17.27 5.83
CA ASP A 257 2.29 17.77 5.93
C ASP A 257 1.52 17.62 4.63
N GLY A 258 0.30 17.06 4.71
CA GLY A 258 -0.57 16.83 3.57
C GLY A 258 -1.99 17.35 3.73
N ARG A 259 -2.52 17.93 2.66
CA ARG A 259 -3.91 18.37 2.53
C ARG A 259 -4.56 17.62 1.38
N GLN A 260 -5.69 17.00 1.61
CA GLN A 260 -6.33 16.19 0.61
C GLN A 260 -5.33 15.15 0.05
N TRP A 261 -5.34 14.95 -1.26
CA TRP A 261 -4.38 14.09 -1.96
C TRP A 261 -3.36 14.93 -2.77
N GLU A 262 -3.18 16.21 -2.37
CA GLU A 262 -2.20 17.14 -2.96
C GLU A 262 -0.76 16.71 -2.64
N PRO A 263 0.23 17.27 -3.35
CA PRO A 263 1.63 17.06 -3.01
C PRO A 263 1.93 17.38 -1.54
N ARG A 264 2.79 16.60 -0.92
CA ARG A 264 3.20 16.77 0.48
C ARG A 264 4.26 17.83 0.61
N MET A 265 4.17 18.62 1.68
CA MET A 265 5.23 19.54 2.07
C MET A 265 6.14 18.87 3.09
N VAL A 266 7.43 19.02 2.94
CA VAL A 266 8.43 18.58 3.90
C VAL A 266 9.14 19.80 4.49
N THR A 267 9.34 19.80 5.80
CA THR A 267 10.08 20.82 6.54
C THR A 267 11.08 20.14 7.44
N GLU A 268 12.33 20.55 7.39
CA GLU A 268 13.38 20.13 8.31
C GLU A 268 13.56 21.17 9.40
N ILE A 269 13.71 20.72 10.64
CA ILE A 269 13.95 21.58 11.81
C ILE A 269 15.29 21.17 12.38
N ASP A 270 16.22 22.10 12.49
CA ASP A 270 17.55 21.85 13.05
C ASP A 270 17.60 21.98 14.59
N SER A 271 18.74 21.66 15.20
CA SER A 271 18.95 21.75 16.65
C SER A 271 18.87 23.18 17.22
N GLU A 272 18.94 24.21 16.37
CA GLU A 272 18.78 25.64 16.72
C GLU A 272 17.30 26.08 16.56
N ASN A 273 16.38 25.14 16.25
CA ASN A 273 14.97 25.40 15.98
C ASN A 273 14.71 26.28 14.76
N THR A 274 15.60 26.17 13.75
CA THR A 274 15.41 26.83 12.46
C THR A 274 14.71 25.88 11.49
N GLU A 275 13.69 26.39 10.81
CA GLU A 275 12.97 25.64 9.78
C GLU A 275 13.61 25.81 8.41
N HIS A 276 13.83 24.71 7.71
CA HIS A 276 14.34 24.64 6.36
C HIS A 276 13.34 23.90 5.49
N VAL A 277 12.91 24.49 4.39
CA VAL A 277 12.04 23.83 3.41
C VAL A 277 12.92 23.36 2.25
N PRO A 278 13.23 22.06 2.17
CA PRO A 278 14.03 21.55 1.07
C PRO A 278 13.27 21.71 -0.25
N TYR A 279 14.01 21.92 -1.32
CA TYR A 279 13.41 21.87 -2.65
C TYR A 279 13.04 20.42 -2.98
N VAL A 280 11.78 20.21 -3.29
CA VAL A 280 11.23 18.90 -3.70
C VAL A 280 10.62 19.07 -5.07
N ASP A 281 11.15 18.36 -6.06
CA ASP A 281 10.60 18.38 -7.41
C ASP A 281 9.46 17.34 -7.53
N HIS A 282 8.24 17.83 -7.47
CA HIS A 282 7.05 16.97 -7.59
C HIS A 282 6.76 16.53 -9.04
N GLU A 283 7.40 17.17 -10.05
CA GLU A 283 7.26 16.77 -11.46
C GLU A 283 8.10 15.51 -11.77
N GLU A 284 9.12 15.21 -10.96
CA GLU A 284 9.91 13.99 -11.07
C GLU A 284 9.23 12.74 -10.51
N GLN A 285 8.03 12.88 -9.95
CA GLN A 285 7.30 11.72 -9.41
C GLN A 285 6.91 10.75 -10.53
N VAL A 286 7.53 9.56 -10.53
CA VAL A 286 7.15 8.45 -11.42
C VAL A 286 5.82 7.84 -10.99
N ASN A 287 5.04 7.33 -11.94
CA ASN A 287 3.82 6.61 -11.63
C ASN A 287 4.09 5.15 -11.25
N LYS A 288 3.07 4.46 -10.73
CA LYS A 288 3.19 3.09 -10.21
C LYS A 288 3.58 2.07 -11.29
N ALA A 289 3.02 2.19 -12.50
CA ALA A 289 3.34 1.28 -13.60
C ALA A 289 4.78 1.48 -14.09
N GLU A 290 5.22 2.71 -14.24
CA GLU A 290 6.60 3.02 -14.63
C GLU A 290 7.62 2.51 -13.61
N ALA A 291 7.36 2.69 -12.29
CA ALA A 291 8.23 2.18 -11.23
C ALA A 291 8.31 0.65 -11.24
N PHE A 292 7.18 -0.04 -11.44
CA PHE A 292 7.13 -1.49 -11.53
C PHE A 292 7.86 -2.03 -12.75
N ILE A 293 7.63 -1.45 -13.93
CA ILE A 293 8.28 -1.85 -15.18
C ILE A 293 9.80 -1.61 -15.08
N THR A 294 10.21 -0.48 -14.50
CA THR A 294 11.62 -0.17 -14.30
C THR A 294 12.30 -1.18 -13.37
N ALA A 295 11.62 -1.62 -12.31
CA ALA A 295 12.14 -2.65 -11.42
C ALA A 295 12.34 -3.99 -12.14
N ILE A 296 11.40 -4.39 -12.99
CA ILE A 296 11.50 -5.62 -13.81
C ILE A 296 12.67 -5.51 -14.79
N GLU A 297 12.76 -4.42 -15.56
CA GLU A 297 13.80 -4.23 -16.58
C GLU A 297 15.22 -4.21 -16.00
N ASN A 298 15.36 -3.65 -14.81
CA ASN A 298 16.66 -3.53 -14.14
C ASN A 298 16.98 -4.70 -13.21
N GLU A 299 16.08 -5.70 -13.12
CA GLU A 299 16.20 -6.82 -12.16
C GLU A 299 16.49 -6.31 -10.74
N SER A 300 15.82 -5.22 -10.34
CA SER A 300 16.03 -4.50 -9.09
C SER A 300 14.82 -4.64 -8.16
N LYS A 301 15.06 -4.38 -6.87
CA LYS A 301 13.95 -4.31 -5.90
C LYS A 301 13.01 -3.17 -6.27
N PRO A 302 11.69 -3.41 -6.26
CA PRO A 302 10.73 -2.35 -6.48
C PRO A 302 10.72 -1.37 -5.29
N PRO A 303 10.24 -0.12 -5.49
CA PRO A 303 10.18 0.87 -4.42
C PRO A 303 9.43 0.43 -3.17
N ALA A 304 8.29 -0.25 -3.34
CA ALA A 304 7.48 -0.80 -2.24
C ALA A 304 7.45 -2.33 -2.35
N THR A 305 8.12 -2.99 -1.42
CA THR A 305 8.34 -4.44 -1.41
C THR A 305 7.26 -5.20 -0.62
N ALA A 306 7.21 -6.53 -0.79
CA ALA A 306 6.38 -7.39 0.06
C ALA A 306 6.78 -7.28 1.55
N ARG A 307 8.07 -7.13 1.85
CA ARG A 307 8.58 -6.97 3.23
C ARG A 307 8.11 -5.65 3.87
N ASP A 308 8.02 -4.57 3.11
CA ASP A 308 7.43 -3.32 3.62
C ASP A 308 5.96 -3.54 4.00
N ALA A 309 5.20 -4.23 3.15
CA ALA A 309 3.81 -4.56 3.42
C ALA A 309 3.64 -5.55 4.58
N LEU A 310 4.55 -6.53 4.75
CA LEU A 310 4.56 -7.45 5.89
C LEU A 310 4.64 -6.68 7.22
N ARG A 311 5.53 -5.68 7.33
CA ARG A 311 5.63 -4.82 8.52
C ARG A 311 4.31 -4.10 8.81
N VAL A 312 3.68 -3.55 7.78
CA VAL A 312 2.39 -2.86 7.92
C VAL A 312 1.30 -3.81 8.39
N THR A 313 1.21 -5.01 7.81
CA THR A 313 0.24 -6.04 8.22
C THR A 313 0.47 -6.46 9.66
N ALA A 314 1.73 -6.69 10.07
CA ALA A 314 2.07 -7.08 11.44
C ALA A 314 1.66 -6.01 12.47
N VAL A 315 1.96 -4.73 12.20
CA VAL A 315 1.54 -3.62 13.08
C VAL A 315 0.01 -3.52 13.12
N THR A 316 -0.66 -3.67 11.98
CA THR A 316 -2.12 -3.56 11.90
C THR A 316 -2.81 -4.67 12.67
N GLU A 317 -2.41 -5.94 12.50
CA GLU A 317 -2.98 -7.06 13.25
C GLU A 317 -2.71 -6.94 14.75
N ALA A 318 -1.47 -6.63 15.15
CA ALA A 318 -1.12 -6.41 16.54
C ALA A 318 -1.97 -5.27 17.17
N ALA A 319 -2.25 -4.20 16.40
CA ALA A 319 -3.11 -3.12 16.84
C ALA A 319 -4.56 -3.58 17.06
N TYR A 320 -5.12 -4.38 16.17
CA TYR A 320 -6.46 -4.95 16.36
C TYR A 320 -6.53 -5.91 17.54
N GLU A 321 -5.52 -6.76 17.73
CA GLU A 321 -5.42 -7.66 18.89
C GLU A 321 -5.33 -6.86 20.18
N SER A 322 -4.43 -5.88 20.25
CA SER A 322 -4.29 -4.99 21.41
C SER A 322 -5.59 -4.25 21.74
N ALA A 323 -6.30 -3.73 20.74
CA ALA A 323 -7.58 -3.06 20.96
C ALA A 323 -8.66 -3.98 21.54
N ARG A 324 -8.61 -5.30 21.24
CA ARG A 324 -9.56 -6.29 21.77
C ARG A 324 -9.20 -6.77 23.15
N THR A 325 -7.91 -6.97 23.44
CA THR A 325 -7.40 -7.52 24.71
C THR A 325 -7.13 -6.45 25.76
N GLY A 326 -6.78 -5.24 25.35
CA GLY A 326 -6.31 -4.16 26.21
C GLY A 326 -4.84 -4.31 26.64
N GLU A 327 -4.10 -5.26 26.05
CA GLU A 327 -2.71 -5.55 26.37
C GLU A 327 -1.77 -5.09 25.26
N TRP A 328 -0.47 -4.95 25.58
CA TRP A 328 0.57 -4.85 24.55
C TRP A 328 0.70 -6.15 23.80
N VAL A 329 0.95 -6.06 22.51
CA VAL A 329 1.16 -7.20 21.61
C VAL A 329 2.54 -7.09 20.98
N ASP A 330 3.35 -8.12 21.19
CA ASP A 330 4.69 -8.23 20.56
C ASP A 330 4.56 -8.52 19.09
N ILE A 331 5.45 -7.91 18.27
CA ILE A 331 5.55 -8.15 16.84
C ILE A 331 6.74 -9.06 16.57
N THR A 332 6.49 -10.12 15.79
CA THR A 332 7.51 -11.00 15.24
C THR A 332 7.36 -11.01 13.72
N LEU A 333 8.43 -10.66 13.01
CA LEU A 333 8.43 -10.58 11.53
C LEU A 333 9.07 -11.80 10.86
N ASP A 334 9.64 -12.70 11.67
CA ASP A 334 10.28 -13.96 11.24
C ASP A 334 9.26 -15.09 11.05
#